data_9c2932444b50fa7bd0e8a95645e32622
#
_entry.id   9c2932444b50fa7bd0e8a95645e32622
#
_cell.length_a   1.000
_cell.length_b   1.000
_cell.length_c   1.000
_cell.angle_alpha   90.00
_cell.angle_beta   90.00
_cell.angle_gamma   90.00
#
_symmetry.space_group_name_H-M   'P 1'
#
loop_
_entity.id
_entity.type
_entity.pdbx_description
1 polymer ?
#
loop_
_entity_poly.entity_id
_entity_poly.type
_entity_poly.pdbx_seq_one_letter_code
_entity_poly.pdbx_strand_id
1 'polypeptide(L)'
;MPDIENRNQETIDSLYEALTTHGFFTITDHGIKDEVLASSYKVSKEFFDLSEDIKNNYAHPEVAGARGYTPFGKETAVGEKTPDLKEFWHHGPVIDKSFDDRVPKNIFVSELADFNSQFDLLFNQLNMLGIKVLSAIAVILGKDPDFFDSWAMKGNSILRLIHYPPINDNTNIMRARAHADINLITLLVGAEESGLEVQHPSGGWIPIQARSKSIVCNIGDMMQLVTRSKLKSTSHRVVDHNIDKSSSRYSMPFFLHPSPDIELCSIVDDSPDSISAHDFLEERLRAIKLY
;
A
#
# COMPACT_ATOMS: atom_id res chain seq x y z
N MET A 1 -3.68 0.54 18.47
CA MET A 1 -2.20 0.36 18.61
C MET A 1 -1.76 0.05 20.02
N PRO A 2 -2.12 0.79 21.09
CA PRO A 2 -1.64 0.48 22.46
C PRO A 2 -1.84 -0.99 22.89
N ASP A 3 -2.98 -1.59 22.55
CA ASP A 3 -3.27 -2.99 22.89
C ASP A 3 -2.37 -4.00 22.15
N ILE A 4 -1.98 -3.68 20.93
CA ILE A 4 -1.00 -4.47 20.16
C ILE A 4 0.39 -4.34 20.79
N GLU A 5 0.83 -3.13 21.14
CA GLU A 5 2.12 -2.88 21.77
C GLU A 5 2.21 -3.53 23.16
N ASN A 6 1.12 -3.50 23.93
CA ASN A 6 1.00 -4.16 25.23
C ASN A 6 0.74 -5.67 25.13
N ARG A 7 0.64 -6.23 23.93
CA ARG A 7 0.36 -7.65 23.66
C ARG A 7 -0.87 -8.18 24.40
N ASN A 8 -1.94 -7.38 24.36
CA ASN A 8 -3.23 -7.81 24.92
C ASN A 8 -3.68 -9.08 24.18
N GLN A 9 -3.92 -10.18 24.94
CA GLN A 9 -4.20 -11.50 24.34
C GLN A 9 -5.46 -11.48 23.47
N GLU A 10 -6.52 -10.83 23.91
CA GLU A 10 -7.78 -10.73 23.16
C GLU A 10 -7.55 -10.01 21.81
N THR A 11 -6.73 -8.95 21.83
CA THR A 11 -6.36 -8.21 20.60
C THR A 11 -5.52 -9.07 19.66
N ILE A 12 -4.56 -9.83 20.20
CA ILE A 12 -3.72 -10.76 19.42
C ILE A 12 -4.57 -11.87 18.78
N ASP A 13 -5.50 -12.47 19.54
CA ASP A 13 -6.38 -13.52 19.05
C ASP A 13 -7.32 -12.99 17.96
N SER A 14 -7.91 -11.81 18.16
CA SER A 14 -8.76 -11.14 17.17
C SER A 14 -7.98 -10.79 15.89
N LEU A 15 -6.74 -10.32 16.03
CA LEU A 15 -5.87 -10.03 14.91
C LEU A 15 -5.51 -11.31 14.14
N TYR A 16 -5.19 -12.40 14.85
CA TYR A 16 -4.94 -13.70 14.24
C TYR A 16 -6.13 -14.19 13.40
N GLU A 17 -7.34 -14.13 13.97
CA GLU A 17 -8.57 -14.51 13.26
C GLU A 17 -8.79 -13.65 12.00
N ALA A 18 -8.66 -12.33 12.12
CA ALA A 18 -8.83 -11.41 10.99
C ALA A 18 -7.83 -11.71 9.86
N LEU A 19 -6.56 -11.92 10.20
CA LEU A 19 -5.48 -12.16 9.24
C LEU A 19 -5.57 -13.52 8.55
N THR A 20 -6.02 -14.56 9.28
CA THR A 20 -6.15 -15.91 8.72
C THR A 20 -7.44 -16.10 7.91
N THR A 21 -8.50 -15.34 8.20
CA THR A 21 -9.80 -15.43 7.55
C THR A 21 -9.93 -14.49 6.37
N HIS A 22 -9.67 -13.21 6.60
CA HIS A 22 -9.92 -12.14 5.64
C HIS A 22 -8.63 -11.45 5.13
N GLY A 23 -7.53 -11.53 5.89
CA GLY A 23 -6.29 -10.81 5.60
C GLY A 23 -6.40 -9.28 5.78
N PHE A 24 -7.46 -8.79 6.42
CA PHE A 24 -7.77 -7.38 6.61
C PHE A 24 -8.14 -7.05 8.04
N PHE A 25 -7.73 -5.87 8.52
CA PHE A 25 -8.15 -5.30 9.80
C PHE A 25 -8.02 -3.78 9.79
N THR A 26 -8.54 -3.12 10.81
CA THR A 26 -8.46 -1.66 10.99
C THR A 26 -7.64 -1.31 12.22
N ILE A 27 -6.80 -0.29 12.08
CA ILE A 27 -5.98 0.26 13.15
C ILE A 27 -6.58 1.59 13.61
N THR A 28 -6.97 1.66 14.87
CA THR A 28 -7.31 2.89 15.59
C THR A 28 -6.15 3.32 16.47
N ASP A 29 -6.12 4.58 16.89
CA ASP A 29 -5.07 5.12 17.77
C ASP A 29 -3.65 4.83 17.24
N HIS A 30 -3.48 4.99 15.92
CA HIS A 30 -2.24 4.68 15.19
C HIS A 30 -1.10 5.67 15.47
N GLY A 31 -1.35 6.76 16.19
CA GLY A 31 -0.33 7.73 16.62
C GLY A 31 0.09 8.76 15.56
N ILE A 32 -0.36 8.62 14.31
CA ILE A 32 -0.13 9.65 13.28
C ILE A 32 -1.10 10.79 13.55
N LYS A 33 -0.57 12.03 13.65
CA LYS A 33 -1.38 13.21 13.97
C LYS A 33 -2.31 13.59 12.83
N ASP A 34 -3.51 14.03 13.15
CA ASP A 34 -4.51 14.48 12.18
C ASP A 34 -3.98 15.60 11.26
N GLU A 35 -3.14 16.50 11.81
CA GLU A 35 -2.55 17.59 11.05
C GLU A 35 -1.60 17.07 9.96
N VAL A 36 -0.86 15.99 10.22
CA VAL A 36 0.03 15.36 9.23
C VAL A 36 -0.80 14.77 8.09
N LEU A 37 -1.88 14.06 8.42
CA LEU A 37 -2.78 13.48 7.42
C LEU A 37 -3.45 14.58 6.58
N ALA A 38 -4.02 15.60 7.23
CA ALA A 38 -4.68 16.72 6.57
C ALA A 38 -3.72 17.49 5.64
N SER A 39 -2.49 17.76 6.10
CA SER A 39 -1.46 18.40 5.27
C SER A 39 -1.06 17.54 4.08
N SER A 40 -0.95 16.21 4.26
CA SER A 40 -0.64 15.29 3.17
C SER A 40 -1.73 15.28 2.10
N TYR A 41 -3.01 15.28 2.49
CA TYR A 41 -4.12 15.40 1.54
C TYR A 41 -4.09 16.73 0.79
N LYS A 42 -3.84 17.85 1.51
CA LYS A 42 -3.73 19.16 0.90
C LYS A 42 -2.62 19.20 -0.16
N VAL A 43 -1.41 18.80 0.20
CA VAL A 43 -0.24 18.81 -0.70
C VAL A 43 -0.42 17.83 -1.86
N SER A 44 -1.04 16.66 -1.62
CA SER A 44 -1.40 15.72 -2.69
C SER A 44 -2.35 16.36 -3.70
N LYS A 45 -3.39 17.04 -3.22
CA LYS A 45 -4.33 17.76 -4.07
C LYS A 45 -3.64 18.87 -4.88
N GLU A 46 -2.82 19.68 -4.24
CA GLU A 46 -2.06 20.75 -4.90
C GLU A 46 -1.17 20.20 -6.04
N PHE A 47 -0.58 19.01 -5.87
CA PHE A 47 0.19 18.36 -6.93
C PHE A 47 -0.69 17.94 -8.10
N PHE A 48 -1.81 17.25 -7.85
CA PHE A 48 -2.68 16.78 -8.91
C PHE A 48 -3.46 17.89 -9.61
N ASP A 49 -3.61 19.06 -8.98
CA ASP A 49 -4.17 20.29 -9.57
C ASP A 49 -3.17 21.03 -10.50
N LEU A 50 -1.86 20.63 -10.52
CA LEU A 50 -0.92 21.15 -11.50
C LEU A 50 -1.32 20.75 -12.94
N SER A 51 -0.89 21.54 -13.92
CA SER A 51 -1.15 21.21 -15.33
C SER A 51 -0.53 19.86 -15.71
N GLU A 52 -1.15 19.16 -16.67
CA GLU A 52 -0.65 17.88 -17.18
C GLU A 52 0.80 17.99 -17.69
N ASP A 53 1.15 19.09 -18.35
CA ASP A 53 2.52 19.31 -18.84
C ASP A 53 3.53 19.32 -17.69
N ILE A 54 3.20 19.98 -16.58
CA ILE A 54 4.07 20.01 -15.39
C ILE A 54 4.14 18.61 -14.76
N LYS A 55 3.01 17.94 -14.54
CA LYS A 55 2.98 16.60 -13.94
C LYS A 55 3.77 15.59 -14.79
N ASN A 56 3.67 15.67 -16.12
CA ASN A 56 4.37 14.77 -17.03
C ASN A 56 5.90 14.93 -17.00
N ASN A 57 6.44 16.07 -16.57
CA ASN A 57 7.89 16.22 -16.34
C ASN A 57 8.40 15.31 -15.21
N TYR A 58 7.51 14.81 -14.37
CA TYR A 58 7.80 13.90 -13.25
C TYR A 58 7.49 12.43 -13.57
N ALA A 59 7.10 12.14 -14.81
CA ALA A 59 6.94 10.76 -15.29
C ALA A 59 8.30 10.22 -15.75
N HIS A 60 8.87 9.31 -15.00
CA HIS A 60 10.19 8.74 -15.21
C HIS A 60 10.11 7.29 -15.69
N PRO A 61 10.02 7.03 -17.00
CA PRO A 61 9.92 5.66 -17.53
C PRO A 61 11.15 4.79 -17.24
N GLU A 62 12.32 5.41 -17.00
CA GLU A 62 13.57 4.73 -16.67
C GLU A 62 13.56 4.02 -15.30
N VAL A 63 12.71 4.47 -14.37
CA VAL A 63 12.48 3.80 -13.09
C VAL A 63 11.18 3.00 -13.10
N ALA A 64 10.60 2.81 -14.28
CA ALA A 64 9.45 1.95 -14.51
C ALA A 64 8.27 2.24 -13.57
N GLY A 65 7.98 3.52 -13.28
CA GLY A 65 6.92 3.96 -12.38
C GLY A 65 7.18 3.67 -10.90
N ALA A 66 8.37 3.17 -10.51
CA ALA A 66 8.70 2.90 -9.11
C ALA A 66 8.79 4.18 -8.27
N ARG A 67 9.01 5.35 -8.88
CA ARG A 67 9.02 6.69 -8.27
C ARG A 67 8.44 7.71 -9.24
N GLY A 68 7.90 8.79 -8.68
CA GLY A 68 7.37 9.91 -9.45
C GLY A 68 5.94 9.69 -9.93
N TYR A 69 5.58 10.40 -10.97
CA TYR A 69 4.22 10.49 -11.49
C TYR A 69 3.90 9.41 -12.53
N THR A 70 2.74 8.80 -12.39
CA THR A 70 2.15 7.94 -13.42
C THR A 70 0.87 8.60 -13.95
N PRO A 71 0.82 8.92 -15.25
CA PRO A 71 -0.31 9.62 -15.87
C PRO A 71 -1.63 8.87 -15.81
N PHE A 72 -2.71 9.62 -15.93
CA PHE A 72 -4.08 9.10 -15.97
C PHE A 72 -4.25 8.02 -17.05
N GLY A 73 -4.90 6.93 -16.68
CA GLY A 73 -5.22 5.85 -17.61
C GLY A 73 -4.00 5.06 -18.12
N LYS A 74 -2.87 5.07 -17.42
CA LYS A 74 -1.67 4.33 -17.82
C LYS A 74 -1.64 2.91 -17.23
N GLU A 75 -1.98 2.74 -15.95
CA GLU A 75 -1.97 1.45 -15.27
C GLU A 75 -3.17 0.58 -15.70
N THR A 76 -2.91 -0.68 -16.00
CA THR A 76 -3.95 -1.65 -16.39
C THR A 76 -3.85 -2.88 -15.51
N ALA A 77 -4.96 -3.29 -14.87
CA ALA A 77 -4.98 -4.50 -14.04
C ALA A 77 -4.71 -5.77 -14.87
N VAL A 78 -4.16 -6.80 -14.22
CA VAL A 78 -3.84 -8.09 -14.86
C VAL A 78 -5.06 -8.67 -15.58
N GLY A 79 -4.86 -9.05 -16.85
CA GLY A 79 -5.92 -9.67 -17.68
C GLY A 79 -6.93 -8.69 -18.28
N GLU A 80 -6.83 -7.40 -17.97
CA GLU A 80 -7.74 -6.38 -18.47
C GLU A 80 -7.21 -5.68 -19.72
N LYS A 81 -8.13 -5.10 -20.50
CA LYS A 81 -7.81 -4.34 -21.72
C LYS A 81 -7.98 -2.84 -21.55
N THR A 82 -8.71 -2.42 -20.52
CA THR A 82 -9.03 -1.02 -20.25
C THR A 82 -8.24 -0.57 -19.05
N PRO A 83 -7.52 0.56 -19.10
CA PRO A 83 -6.77 1.08 -17.97
C PRO A 83 -7.71 1.53 -16.84
N ASP A 84 -7.18 1.59 -15.63
CA ASP A 84 -7.85 2.19 -14.49
C ASP A 84 -7.93 3.71 -14.64
N LEU A 85 -9.04 4.29 -14.19
CA LEU A 85 -9.29 5.74 -14.30
C LEU A 85 -8.71 6.48 -13.10
N LYS A 86 -7.40 6.44 -12.98
CA LYS A 86 -6.62 7.09 -11.92
C LYS A 86 -5.28 7.60 -12.47
N GLU A 87 -4.73 8.56 -11.78
CA GLU A 87 -3.34 8.98 -11.85
C GLU A 87 -2.73 8.85 -10.45
N PHE A 88 -1.42 8.71 -10.35
CA PHE A 88 -0.80 8.56 -9.03
C PHE A 88 0.66 9.03 -9.00
N TRP A 89 1.15 9.25 -7.78
CA TRP A 89 2.56 9.49 -7.48
C TRP A 89 3.09 8.41 -6.56
N HIS A 90 4.31 7.96 -6.80
CA HIS A 90 5.05 7.07 -5.90
C HIS A 90 6.17 7.81 -5.18
N HIS A 91 6.14 7.73 -3.84
CA HIS A 91 7.15 8.25 -2.94
C HIS A 91 7.78 7.10 -2.15
N GLY A 92 9.10 7.02 -2.12
CA GLY A 92 9.85 5.97 -1.44
C GLY A 92 10.55 6.48 -0.17
N PRO A 93 11.44 5.66 0.43
CA PRO A 93 12.25 6.08 1.56
C PRO A 93 13.26 7.18 1.15
N VAL A 94 13.70 7.96 2.14
CA VAL A 94 14.92 8.76 2.02
C VAL A 94 16.11 7.80 2.13
N ILE A 95 16.82 7.59 1.04
CA ILE A 95 17.87 6.58 0.98
C ILE A 95 19.25 7.15 1.29
N ASP A 96 20.06 6.35 1.99
CA ASP A 96 21.47 6.55 2.24
C ASP A 96 22.30 5.37 1.72
N LYS A 97 23.61 5.35 2.02
CA LYS A 97 24.55 4.31 1.58
C LYS A 97 24.24 2.90 2.14
N SER A 98 23.31 2.78 3.06
CA SER A 98 22.96 1.50 3.70
C SER A 98 21.79 0.80 3.02
N PHE A 99 21.11 1.47 2.06
CA PHE A 99 20.06 0.86 1.25
C PHE A 99 20.67 0.05 0.10
N ASP A 100 19.93 -0.93 -0.38
CA ASP A 100 20.25 -1.65 -1.60
C ASP A 100 20.20 -0.71 -2.81
N ASP A 101 21.15 -0.85 -3.73
CA ASP A 101 21.27 0.02 -4.92
C ASP A 101 20.06 -0.07 -5.88
N ARG A 102 19.25 -1.14 -5.75
CA ARG A 102 18.00 -1.33 -6.51
C ARG A 102 16.84 -0.47 -5.98
N VAL A 103 16.98 0.15 -4.79
CA VAL A 103 15.95 1.07 -4.26
C VAL A 103 16.13 2.45 -4.89
N PRO A 104 15.18 2.93 -5.73
CA PRO A 104 15.34 4.20 -6.41
C PRO A 104 15.19 5.40 -5.46
N LYS A 105 15.89 6.49 -5.76
CA LYS A 105 15.76 7.77 -5.05
C LYS A 105 14.41 8.42 -5.36
N ASN A 106 13.91 9.20 -4.39
CA ASN A 106 12.75 10.05 -4.61
C ASN A 106 13.06 11.14 -5.66
N ILE A 107 12.04 11.50 -6.42
CA ILE A 107 12.07 12.61 -7.36
C ILE A 107 11.66 13.87 -6.61
N PHE A 108 12.37 14.97 -6.85
CA PHE A 108 12.10 16.25 -6.20
C PHE A 108 11.10 17.07 -7.03
N VAL A 109 10.00 17.52 -6.39
CA VAL A 109 8.99 18.38 -7.01
C VAL A 109 9.36 19.83 -6.73
N SER A 110 9.73 20.58 -7.78
CA SER A 110 10.20 21.97 -7.66
C SER A 110 9.08 22.99 -7.49
N GLU A 111 7.88 22.70 -7.99
CA GLU A 111 6.73 23.62 -7.97
C GLU A 111 6.07 23.71 -6.59
N LEU A 112 6.28 22.73 -5.72
CA LEU A 112 5.67 22.65 -4.40
C LEU A 112 6.75 22.46 -3.33
N ALA A 113 7.14 23.53 -2.67
CA ALA A 113 8.29 23.57 -1.75
C ALA A 113 8.20 22.51 -0.62
N ASP A 114 6.98 22.24 -0.13
CA ASP A 114 6.75 21.32 0.98
C ASP A 114 6.44 19.89 0.54
N PHE A 115 6.38 19.59 -0.77
CA PHE A 115 5.94 18.29 -1.28
C PHE A 115 6.80 17.14 -0.74
N ASN A 116 8.08 17.17 -1.00
CA ASN A 116 8.96 16.08 -0.59
C ASN A 116 9.05 15.95 0.94
N SER A 117 9.23 17.05 1.66
CA SER A 117 9.33 17.03 3.13
C SER A 117 8.05 16.51 3.80
N GLN A 118 6.88 16.85 3.29
CA GLN A 118 5.60 16.37 3.81
C GLN A 118 5.44 14.85 3.60
N PHE A 119 5.82 14.35 2.41
CA PHE A 119 5.70 12.92 2.14
C PHE A 119 6.84 12.09 2.73
N ASP A 120 8.03 12.64 2.92
CA ASP A 120 9.08 12.03 3.74
C ASP A 120 8.60 11.84 5.19
N LEU A 121 7.93 12.85 5.77
CA LEU A 121 7.36 12.76 7.11
C LEU A 121 6.27 11.69 7.20
N LEU A 122 5.29 11.70 6.29
CA LEU A 122 4.21 10.72 6.28
C LEU A 122 4.74 9.30 6.03
N PHE A 123 5.65 9.14 5.06
CA PHE A 123 6.32 7.87 4.78
C PHE A 123 6.96 7.28 6.03
N ASN A 124 7.78 8.07 6.74
CA ASN A 124 8.47 7.61 7.94
C ASN A 124 7.50 7.20 9.05
N GLN A 125 6.41 7.94 9.26
CA GLN A 125 5.40 7.60 10.26
C GLN A 125 4.65 6.31 9.89
N LEU A 126 4.30 6.12 8.62
CA LEU A 126 3.65 4.89 8.13
C LEU A 126 4.60 3.70 8.18
N ASN A 127 5.88 3.89 7.85
CA ASN A 127 6.88 2.83 7.93
C ASN A 127 7.07 2.36 9.38
N MET A 128 7.18 3.27 10.33
CA MET A 128 7.26 2.95 11.76
C MET A 128 6.01 2.24 12.27
N LEU A 129 4.82 2.67 11.82
CA LEU A 129 3.56 1.99 12.16
C LEU A 129 3.54 0.57 11.57
N GLY A 130 3.98 0.42 10.32
CA GLY A 130 4.05 -0.88 9.64
C GLY A 130 5.00 -1.86 10.34
N ILE A 131 6.17 -1.39 10.81
CA ILE A 131 7.11 -2.22 11.59
C ILE A 131 6.46 -2.70 12.89
N LYS A 132 5.71 -1.84 13.60
CA LYS A 132 4.96 -2.25 14.79
C LYS A 132 3.88 -3.30 14.48
N VAL A 133 3.20 -3.19 13.34
CA VAL A 133 2.24 -4.19 12.89
C VAL A 133 2.95 -5.50 12.55
N LEU A 134 4.08 -5.47 11.85
CA LEU A 134 4.89 -6.65 11.56
C LEU A 134 5.40 -7.33 12.83
N SER A 135 5.76 -6.55 13.88
CA SER A 135 6.12 -7.09 15.19
C SER A 135 4.98 -7.91 15.82
N ALA A 136 3.73 -7.43 15.73
CA ALA A 136 2.58 -8.18 16.20
C ALA A 136 2.32 -9.44 15.36
N ILE A 137 2.49 -9.35 14.04
CA ILE A 137 2.39 -10.51 13.14
C ILE A 137 3.48 -11.54 13.45
N ALA A 138 4.71 -11.12 13.75
CA ALA A 138 5.79 -12.03 14.17
C ALA A 138 5.39 -12.83 15.41
N VAL A 139 4.87 -12.16 16.44
CA VAL A 139 4.37 -12.81 17.67
C VAL A 139 3.24 -13.81 17.38
N ILE A 140 2.28 -13.46 16.54
CA ILE A 140 1.19 -14.33 16.09
C ILE A 140 1.73 -15.59 15.40
N LEU A 141 2.84 -15.47 14.68
CA LEU A 141 3.49 -16.58 13.98
C LEU A 141 4.47 -17.37 14.88
N GLY A 142 4.59 -17.02 16.16
CA GLY A 142 5.50 -17.66 17.12
C GLY A 142 6.96 -17.29 16.90
N LYS A 143 7.23 -16.12 16.31
CA LYS A 143 8.56 -15.56 16.08
C LYS A 143 8.87 -14.45 17.11
N ASP A 144 10.14 -14.08 17.20
CA ASP A 144 10.55 -12.92 17.97
C ASP A 144 9.93 -11.63 17.41
N PRO A 145 9.61 -10.64 18.26
CA PRO A 145 8.92 -9.42 17.82
C PRO A 145 9.68 -8.60 16.77
N ASP A 146 11.01 -8.69 16.75
CA ASP A 146 11.91 -8.00 15.82
C ASP A 146 12.25 -8.81 14.56
N PHE A 147 11.60 -9.97 14.37
CA PHE A 147 11.87 -10.89 13.26
C PHE A 147 11.87 -10.20 11.89
N PHE A 148 10.92 -9.29 11.66
CA PHE A 148 10.78 -8.58 10.38
C PHE A 148 11.56 -7.27 10.30
N ASP A 149 12.23 -6.82 11.38
CA ASP A 149 12.92 -5.53 11.38
C ASP A 149 13.99 -5.45 10.29
N SER A 150 14.83 -6.48 10.17
CA SER A 150 15.85 -6.56 9.13
C SER A 150 15.27 -6.59 7.71
N TRP A 151 14.03 -7.06 7.55
CA TRP A 151 13.35 -7.08 6.25
C TRP A 151 12.82 -5.70 5.86
N ALA A 152 12.23 -4.98 6.81
CA ALA A 152 11.39 -3.80 6.57
C ALA A 152 12.10 -2.46 6.75
N MET A 153 13.13 -2.38 7.63
CA MET A 153 13.78 -1.10 7.97
C MET A 153 14.39 -0.38 6.77
N LYS A 154 14.91 -1.15 5.78
CA LYS A 154 15.49 -0.65 4.53
C LYS A 154 14.77 -1.20 3.31
N GLY A 155 13.50 -1.47 3.48
CA GLY A 155 12.64 -2.01 2.43
C GLY A 155 12.42 -1.03 1.28
N ASN A 156 12.13 -1.59 0.10
CA ASN A 156 11.69 -0.81 -1.06
C ASN A 156 10.21 -0.41 -0.93
N SER A 157 9.83 0.11 0.24
CA SER A 157 8.45 0.52 0.52
C SER A 157 8.04 1.73 -0.34
N ILE A 158 6.75 1.83 -0.59
CA ILE A 158 6.16 2.86 -1.45
C ILE A 158 4.94 3.47 -0.77
N LEU A 159 4.94 4.80 -0.62
CA LEU A 159 3.74 5.58 -0.38
C LEU A 159 3.18 6.00 -1.74
N ARG A 160 1.99 5.51 -2.09
CA ARG A 160 1.30 5.90 -3.33
C ARG A 160 0.26 6.95 -3.01
N LEU A 161 0.35 8.11 -3.66
CA LEU A 161 -0.71 9.13 -3.64
C LEU A 161 -1.58 8.89 -4.87
N ILE A 162 -2.87 8.62 -4.68
CA ILE A 162 -3.78 8.31 -5.78
C ILE A 162 -4.82 9.42 -5.90
N HIS A 163 -5.00 9.88 -7.12
CA HIS A 163 -6.11 10.76 -7.51
C HIS A 163 -7.02 10.04 -8.51
N TYR A 164 -8.30 10.00 -8.18
CA TYR A 164 -9.39 9.59 -9.05
C TYR A 164 -10.16 10.83 -9.44
N PRO A 165 -9.97 11.37 -10.66
CA PRO A 165 -10.66 12.58 -11.09
C PRO A 165 -12.17 12.37 -11.23
N PRO A 166 -12.96 13.46 -11.33
CA PRO A 166 -14.39 13.40 -11.61
C PRO A 166 -14.65 12.67 -12.93
N ILE A 167 -15.73 11.88 -12.97
CA ILE A 167 -16.11 11.12 -14.15
C ILE A 167 -17.49 11.62 -14.62
N ASN A 168 -17.53 12.17 -15.81
CA ASN A 168 -18.76 12.73 -16.40
C ASN A 168 -19.66 11.71 -17.10
N ASP A 169 -19.29 10.43 -17.09
CA ASP A 169 -19.99 9.39 -17.82
C ASP A 169 -20.81 8.48 -16.91
N ASN A 170 -22.03 8.10 -17.38
CA ASN A 170 -22.98 7.24 -16.66
C ASN A 170 -22.61 5.74 -16.71
N THR A 171 -21.40 5.39 -17.13
CA THR A 171 -20.93 4.02 -17.17
C THR A 171 -20.61 3.49 -15.77
N ASN A 172 -20.85 2.20 -15.54
CA ASN A 172 -20.42 1.49 -14.34
C ASN A 172 -18.88 1.35 -14.36
N ILE A 173 -18.17 2.38 -13.89
CA ILE A 173 -16.71 2.44 -13.93
C ILE A 173 -16.16 1.98 -12.59
N MET A 174 -15.28 1.00 -12.64
CA MET A 174 -14.52 0.57 -11.47
C MET A 174 -13.31 1.50 -11.32
N ARG A 175 -13.19 2.17 -10.17
CA ARG A 175 -12.06 3.06 -9.84
C ARG A 175 -10.76 2.26 -9.65
N ALA A 176 -10.85 1.08 -9.02
CA ALA A 176 -9.78 0.09 -9.00
C ALA A 176 -10.37 -1.31 -9.12
N ARG A 177 -9.87 -2.08 -10.08
CA ARG A 177 -10.29 -3.46 -10.32
C ARG A 177 -9.80 -4.37 -9.22
N ALA A 178 -10.40 -5.56 -9.15
CA ALA A 178 -10.02 -6.59 -8.20
C ALA A 178 -8.54 -6.99 -8.38
N HIS A 179 -7.78 -6.87 -7.31
CA HIS A 179 -6.35 -7.21 -7.26
C HIS A 179 -5.95 -7.60 -5.83
N ALA A 180 -4.78 -8.18 -5.69
CA ALA A 180 -4.10 -8.37 -4.43
C ALA A 180 -2.83 -7.51 -4.42
N ASP A 181 -2.37 -7.11 -3.24
CA ASP A 181 -1.13 -6.34 -3.09
C ASP A 181 0.09 -7.28 -3.10
N ILE A 182 1.19 -6.84 -3.67
CA ILE A 182 2.39 -7.68 -3.87
C ILE A 182 3.26 -7.77 -2.60
N ASN A 183 3.21 -6.77 -1.75
CA ASN A 183 4.09 -6.48 -0.60
C ASN A 183 3.92 -7.43 0.61
N LEU A 184 4.52 -7.06 1.77
CA LEU A 184 4.27 -7.74 3.05
C LEU A 184 2.91 -7.35 3.62
N ILE A 185 2.70 -6.04 3.83
CA ILE A 185 1.43 -5.46 4.32
C ILE A 185 1.19 -4.10 3.69
N THR A 186 -0.06 -3.73 3.52
CA THR A 186 -0.49 -2.39 3.11
C THR A 186 -1.15 -1.66 4.26
N LEU A 187 -0.82 -0.38 4.42
CA LEU A 187 -1.49 0.55 5.33
C LEU A 187 -2.21 1.60 4.48
N LEU A 188 -3.54 1.53 4.42
CA LEU A 188 -4.35 2.45 3.62
C LEU A 188 -4.87 3.60 4.46
N VAL A 189 -4.37 4.81 4.19
CA VAL A 189 -4.90 6.09 4.69
C VAL A 189 -6.03 6.54 3.76
N GLY A 190 -7.14 7.02 4.34
CA GLY A 190 -8.27 7.55 3.56
C GLY A 190 -9.28 6.51 3.10
N ALA A 191 -9.32 5.35 3.75
CA ALA A 191 -10.37 4.36 3.52
C ALA A 191 -11.75 4.79 4.07
N GLU A 192 -11.86 6.00 4.59
CA GLU A 192 -13.13 6.57 5.10
C GLU A 192 -14.14 6.83 3.98
N GLU A 193 -13.65 7.10 2.77
CA GLU A 193 -14.49 7.17 1.59
C GLU A 193 -14.97 5.76 1.22
N SER A 194 -16.28 5.62 1.03
CA SER A 194 -16.91 4.34 0.68
C SER A 194 -16.36 3.76 -0.62
N GLY A 195 -16.57 2.46 -0.82
CA GLY A 195 -16.28 1.76 -2.08
C GLY A 195 -15.18 0.71 -2.00
N LEU A 196 -14.38 0.65 -0.93
CA LEU A 196 -13.46 -0.47 -0.73
C LEU A 196 -14.26 -1.74 -0.40
N GLU A 197 -14.04 -2.79 -1.17
CA GLU A 197 -14.65 -4.11 -0.96
C GLU A 197 -13.56 -5.19 -0.99
N VAL A 198 -13.72 -6.18 -0.11
CA VAL A 198 -12.84 -7.33 0.03
C VAL A 198 -13.58 -8.60 -0.39
N GLN A 199 -12.92 -9.48 -1.10
CA GLN A 199 -13.51 -10.75 -1.53
C GLN A 199 -13.74 -11.67 -0.32
N HIS A 200 -14.97 -12.16 -0.15
CA HIS A 200 -15.28 -13.14 0.88
C HIS A 200 -14.77 -14.53 0.50
N PRO A 201 -14.23 -15.33 1.44
CA PRO A 201 -13.75 -16.70 1.15
C PRO A 201 -14.80 -17.63 0.51
N SER A 202 -16.08 -17.44 0.81
CA SER A 202 -17.19 -18.21 0.23
C SER A 202 -17.72 -17.61 -1.10
N GLY A 203 -17.07 -16.59 -1.63
CA GLY A 203 -17.51 -15.82 -2.79
C GLY A 203 -18.30 -14.56 -2.40
N GLY A 204 -18.44 -13.63 -3.36
CA GLY A 204 -19.04 -12.32 -3.11
C GLY A 204 -18.05 -11.29 -2.56
N TRP A 205 -18.56 -10.09 -2.24
CA TRP A 205 -17.77 -8.94 -1.83
C TRP A 205 -18.32 -8.34 -0.54
N ILE A 206 -17.44 -8.01 0.39
CA ILE A 206 -17.75 -7.38 1.68
C ILE A 206 -17.30 -5.93 1.63
N PRO A 207 -18.20 -4.96 1.82
CA PRO A 207 -17.79 -3.57 1.93
C PRO A 207 -17.01 -3.33 3.22
N ILE A 208 -15.85 -2.68 3.11
CA ILE A 208 -15.07 -2.23 4.27
C ILE A 208 -15.57 -0.84 4.67
N GLN A 209 -16.10 -0.75 5.87
CA GLN A 209 -16.49 0.52 6.49
C GLN A 209 -15.40 0.93 7.49
N ALA A 210 -14.42 1.65 6.99
CA ALA A 210 -13.40 2.21 7.85
C ALA A 210 -14.01 3.29 8.77
N ARG A 211 -13.67 3.25 10.05
CA ARG A 211 -14.03 4.33 10.97
C ARG A 211 -13.24 5.58 10.60
N SER A 212 -13.82 6.75 10.87
CA SER A 212 -13.08 8.00 10.73
C SER A 212 -11.76 7.93 11.48
N LYS A 213 -10.69 8.41 10.85
CA LYS A 213 -9.33 8.42 11.41
C LYS A 213 -8.75 7.03 11.70
N SER A 214 -9.23 5.99 11.04
CA SER A 214 -8.59 4.67 11.12
C SER A 214 -7.79 4.38 9.85
N ILE A 215 -6.77 3.54 9.99
CA ILE A 215 -5.99 3.01 8.88
C ILE A 215 -6.43 1.58 8.63
N VAL A 216 -6.78 1.24 7.40
CA VAL A 216 -7.05 -0.14 7.00
C VAL A 216 -5.72 -0.82 6.70
N CYS A 217 -5.51 -2.01 7.24
CA CYS A 217 -4.33 -2.81 6.97
C CYS A 217 -4.72 -4.12 6.30
N ASN A 218 -3.94 -4.55 5.30
CA ASN A 218 -4.09 -5.86 4.66
C ASN A 218 -2.75 -6.56 4.42
N ILE A 219 -2.84 -7.88 4.35
CA ILE A 219 -1.75 -8.78 3.97
C ILE A 219 -1.52 -8.72 2.47
N GLY A 220 -0.25 -8.71 2.05
CA GLY A 220 0.15 -8.82 0.66
C GLY A 220 0.68 -10.21 0.29
N ASP A 221 0.94 -10.41 -1.01
CA ASP A 221 1.36 -11.70 -1.59
C ASP A 221 2.69 -12.21 -1.02
N MET A 222 3.65 -11.31 -0.72
CA MET A 222 4.92 -11.72 -0.11
C MET A 222 4.71 -12.32 1.28
N MET A 223 3.86 -11.70 2.12
CA MET A 223 3.52 -12.26 3.44
C MET A 223 2.75 -13.58 3.31
N GLN A 224 1.81 -13.67 2.38
CA GLN A 224 1.10 -14.91 2.10
C GLN A 224 2.06 -16.02 1.66
N LEU A 225 3.05 -15.70 0.81
CA LEU A 225 4.06 -16.65 0.35
C LEU A 225 4.87 -17.21 1.52
N VAL A 226 5.49 -16.33 2.32
CA VAL A 226 6.38 -16.76 3.42
C VAL A 226 5.63 -17.45 4.55
N THR A 227 4.33 -17.20 4.69
CA THR A 227 3.47 -17.90 5.67
C THR A 227 2.74 -19.11 5.10
N ARG A 228 3.06 -19.54 3.87
CA ARG A 228 2.42 -20.67 3.18
C ARG A 228 0.90 -20.57 3.21
N SER A 229 0.39 -19.38 2.92
CA SER A 229 -1.03 -19.03 2.93
C SER A 229 -1.72 -19.18 4.30
N LYS A 230 -0.97 -19.22 5.41
CA LYS A 230 -1.55 -19.12 6.76
C LYS A 230 -2.17 -17.75 6.97
N LEU A 231 -1.50 -16.68 6.53
CA LEU A 231 -2.07 -15.34 6.41
C LEU A 231 -2.52 -15.10 4.96
N LYS A 232 -3.66 -14.44 4.77
CA LYS A 232 -4.33 -14.34 3.46
C LYS A 232 -4.05 -13.01 2.78
N SER A 233 -3.48 -13.06 1.58
CA SER A 233 -3.51 -11.93 0.63
C SER A 233 -4.84 -12.00 -0.11
N THR A 234 -5.78 -11.16 0.29
CA THR A 234 -7.15 -11.23 -0.19
C THR A 234 -7.41 -10.19 -1.27
N SER A 235 -8.01 -10.64 -2.36
CA SER A 235 -8.41 -9.75 -3.46
C SER A 235 -9.38 -8.68 -2.97
N HIS A 236 -9.12 -7.44 -3.36
CA HIS A 236 -9.95 -6.29 -3.02
C HIS A 236 -10.11 -5.36 -4.22
N ARG A 237 -11.14 -4.52 -4.18
CA ARG A 237 -11.50 -3.61 -5.27
C ARG A 237 -12.06 -2.31 -4.73
N VAL A 238 -12.07 -1.27 -5.56
CA VAL A 238 -12.78 -0.02 -5.27
C VAL A 238 -13.90 0.16 -6.27
N VAL A 239 -15.13 0.12 -5.78
CA VAL A 239 -16.37 0.27 -6.56
C VAL A 239 -17.04 1.60 -6.28
N ASP A 240 -17.82 2.06 -7.22
CA ASP A 240 -18.48 3.37 -7.19
C ASP A 240 -19.98 3.22 -6.84
N HIS A 241 -20.27 2.56 -5.71
CA HIS A 241 -21.62 2.47 -5.19
C HIS A 241 -22.00 3.79 -4.47
N ASN A 242 -22.72 4.67 -5.11
CA ASN A 242 -23.23 5.93 -4.52
C ASN A 242 -22.19 7.04 -4.24
N ILE A 243 -21.02 6.99 -4.86
CA ILE A 243 -20.08 8.12 -4.77
C ILE A 243 -20.55 9.21 -5.75
N ASP A 244 -20.49 10.46 -5.30
CA ASP A 244 -20.67 11.62 -6.17
C ASP A 244 -19.57 11.60 -7.25
N LYS A 245 -19.94 11.18 -8.46
CA LYS A 245 -19.02 11.07 -9.61
C LYS A 245 -18.47 12.42 -10.07
N SER A 246 -19.09 13.52 -9.60
CA SER A 246 -18.66 14.88 -9.92
C SER A 246 -17.49 15.36 -9.08
N SER A 247 -17.09 14.61 -8.03
CA SER A 247 -16.00 14.98 -7.14
C SER A 247 -14.76 14.12 -7.35
N SER A 248 -13.57 14.71 -7.13
CA SER A 248 -12.30 14.00 -7.04
C SER A 248 -12.25 13.17 -5.77
N ARG A 249 -11.62 11.98 -5.84
CA ARG A 249 -11.31 11.15 -4.70
C ARG A 249 -9.80 11.00 -4.56
N TYR A 250 -9.31 10.97 -3.32
CA TYR A 250 -7.91 10.77 -2.99
C TYR A 250 -7.74 9.62 -2.02
N SER A 251 -6.66 8.84 -2.17
CA SER A 251 -6.26 7.83 -1.20
C SER A 251 -4.73 7.68 -1.17
N MET A 252 -4.20 7.22 -0.04
CA MET A 252 -2.75 7.13 0.17
C MET A 252 -2.39 5.75 0.76
N PRO A 253 -2.39 4.67 -0.05
CA PRO A 253 -1.86 3.39 0.40
C PRO A 253 -0.34 3.44 0.57
N PHE A 254 0.13 2.86 1.66
CA PHE A 254 1.54 2.62 1.94
C PHE A 254 1.82 1.13 1.82
N PHE A 255 2.59 0.75 0.82
CA PHE A 255 3.00 -0.62 0.54
C PHE A 255 4.32 -0.90 1.25
N LEU A 256 4.28 -1.66 2.33
CA LEU A 256 5.49 -2.02 3.06
C LEU A 256 6.14 -3.24 2.43
N HIS A 257 7.25 -3.00 1.75
CA HIS A 257 8.06 -4.02 1.11
C HIS A 257 9.30 -4.37 1.94
N PRO A 258 9.83 -5.59 1.81
CA PRO A 258 11.15 -5.91 2.34
C PRO A 258 12.26 -5.27 1.50
N SER A 259 13.50 -5.33 2.01
CA SER A 259 14.69 -5.01 1.23
C SER A 259 14.80 -5.97 0.02
N PRO A 260 15.27 -5.50 -1.14
CA PRO A 260 15.36 -6.30 -2.37
C PRO A 260 16.16 -7.60 -2.25
N ASP A 261 17.12 -7.66 -1.35
CA ASP A 261 18.03 -8.80 -1.11
C ASP A 261 17.45 -9.87 -0.17
N ILE A 262 16.29 -9.61 0.45
CA ILE A 262 15.64 -10.57 1.35
C ILE A 262 15.15 -11.77 0.56
N GLU A 263 15.58 -12.98 1.00
CA GLU A 263 15.07 -14.25 0.51
C GLU A 263 13.71 -14.57 1.15
N LEU A 264 12.67 -14.58 0.33
CA LEU A 264 11.31 -14.94 0.71
C LEU A 264 11.21 -16.48 0.76
N CYS A 265 11.62 -17.06 1.88
CA CYS A 265 11.46 -18.47 2.19
C CYS A 265 10.30 -18.67 3.18
N SER A 266 9.85 -19.93 3.30
CA SER A 266 8.85 -20.27 4.33
C SER A 266 9.38 -19.95 5.73
N ILE A 267 8.56 -19.28 6.54
CA ILE A 267 8.84 -18.98 7.95
C ILE A 267 8.02 -19.87 8.90
N VAL A 268 7.21 -20.77 8.36
CA VAL A 268 6.30 -21.64 9.14
C VAL A 268 6.60 -23.13 8.99
N ASP A 269 7.41 -23.50 8.01
CA ASP A 269 7.88 -24.87 7.78
C ASP A 269 9.30 -24.87 7.16
N ASP A 270 9.92 -26.03 7.02
CA ASP A 270 11.28 -26.19 6.49
C ASP A 270 11.30 -26.34 4.95
N SER A 271 10.37 -25.72 4.22
CA SER A 271 10.36 -25.76 2.76
C SER A 271 11.64 -25.12 2.19
N PRO A 272 12.33 -25.79 1.22
CA PRO A 272 13.54 -25.26 0.62
C PRO A 272 13.30 -24.16 -0.43
N ASP A 273 12.04 -23.93 -0.81
CA ASP A 273 11.70 -22.96 -1.86
C ASP A 273 11.95 -21.53 -1.37
N SER A 274 12.73 -20.78 -2.13
CA SER A 274 12.93 -19.35 -1.88
C SER A 274 13.00 -18.57 -3.18
N ILE A 275 12.70 -17.27 -3.10
CA ILE A 275 12.86 -16.31 -4.18
C ILE A 275 13.25 -14.98 -3.56
N SER A 276 14.14 -14.21 -4.19
CA SER A 276 14.45 -12.87 -3.68
C SER A 276 13.22 -11.96 -3.73
N ALA A 277 13.09 -11.03 -2.78
CA ALA A 277 12.01 -10.06 -2.78
C ALA A 277 12.00 -9.21 -4.06
N HIS A 278 13.20 -8.92 -4.60
CA HIS A 278 13.33 -8.23 -5.88
C HIS A 278 12.74 -9.04 -7.03
N ASP A 279 13.15 -10.30 -7.20
CA ASP A 279 12.69 -11.13 -8.31
C ASP A 279 11.18 -11.39 -8.25
N PHE A 280 10.66 -11.62 -7.03
CA PHE A 280 9.22 -11.76 -6.82
C PHE A 280 8.44 -10.49 -7.23
N LEU A 281 8.95 -9.32 -6.84
CA LEU A 281 8.33 -8.04 -7.22
C LEU A 281 8.36 -7.84 -8.74
N GLU A 282 9.53 -8.05 -9.38
CA GLU A 282 9.70 -7.91 -10.82
C GLU A 282 8.78 -8.86 -11.62
N GLU A 283 8.65 -10.10 -11.19
CA GLU A 283 7.74 -11.06 -11.82
C GLU A 283 6.29 -10.56 -11.79
N ARG A 284 5.84 -10.03 -10.64
CA ARG A 284 4.48 -9.49 -10.48
C ARG A 284 4.25 -8.20 -11.27
N LEU A 285 5.24 -7.29 -11.28
CA LEU A 285 5.14 -6.03 -12.02
C LEU A 285 5.07 -6.27 -13.53
N ARG A 286 5.83 -7.23 -14.07
CA ARG A 286 5.71 -7.63 -15.49
C ARG A 286 4.32 -8.19 -15.81
N ALA A 287 3.69 -8.92 -14.89
CA ALA A 287 2.36 -9.46 -15.08
C ALA A 287 1.28 -8.36 -15.18
N ILE A 288 1.42 -7.23 -14.46
CA ILE A 288 0.49 -6.09 -14.50
C ILE A 288 0.77 -5.09 -15.62
N LYS A 289 1.81 -5.31 -16.43
CA LYS A 289 2.18 -4.44 -17.56
C LYS A 289 2.31 -2.95 -17.18
N LEU A 290 2.94 -2.68 -16.08
CA LEU A 290 3.19 -1.31 -15.62
C LEU A 290 4.28 -0.63 -16.48
N TYR A 291 5.00 -1.38 -17.29
CA TYR A 291 6.12 -0.96 -18.14
C TYR A 291 5.83 -1.19 -19.63
#